data_828253a5c70f1291c5016539cca11e24
#
_entry.id   828253a5c70f1291c5016539cca11e24
#
_cell.length_a   1.000
_cell.length_b   1.000
_cell.length_c   1.000
_cell.angle_alpha   90.00
_cell.angle_beta   90.00
_cell.angle_gamma   90.00
#
_symmetry.space_group_name_H-M   'P 1'
#
loop_
_entity.id
_entity.type
_entity.pdbx_description
1 polymer ?
#
loop_
_entity_poly.entity_id
_entity_poly.type
_entity_poly.pdbx_seq_one_letter_code
_entity_poly.pdbx_strand_id
1 'polypeptide(L)'
;MTLVWRQAMGSLTTCLMRAFVAGLVLSLAPLAALAEGSTPRCDLGNYDPAQRPDPEGTPTEVGVGVYVVQVDRVDNVDQSFRLDTFIRLSWRDPRLAAVVAAAGVSSCRFPLADVWEPRIILFNRREANFLLPDVVSVDREGHARFLQRGQSTMRSPMDLRDFPIDRQVLPVTLISVEYAPESVTLQFDETAASREGAMRIPGWEIHEEVQYSGVLEAQARDASAGGRRFARLDYEFHVSRELAYYTWRVVGPLTFIVLMSWAVFWIDPSNFAVQIGVASTTILTLIAFLFSLNAILPTVSYLTRMDIFLFCSLGLALLAFGQAVQTAVLHARDREALALRLDRWARWLFPILFGVLHLAFWTG
;
A
#
# COMPACT_ATOMS: atom_id res chain seq x y z
N MET A 1 -66.03 21.84 -28.10
CA MET A 1 -65.90 22.27 -26.71
C MET A 1 -64.41 22.40 -26.31
N THR A 2 -63.58 22.88 -27.25
CA THR A 2 -62.12 22.95 -27.10
C THR A 2 -61.48 24.27 -27.55
N LEU A 3 -62.29 25.33 -27.75
CA LEU A 3 -61.79 26.64 -28.19
C LEU A 3 -61.90 27.77 -27.16
N VAL A 4 -62.59 27.55 -26.05
CA VAL A 4 -62.85 28.60 -25.04
C VAL A 4 -61.76 28.62 -23.91
N TRP A 5 -60.97 27.56 -23.80
CA TRP A 5 -59.94 27.46 -22.74
C TRP A 5 -58.55 28.04 -23.13
N ARG A 6 -58.33 28.39 -24.39
CA ARG A 6 -57.03 28.96 -24.82
C ARG A 6 -56.91 30.48 -24.68
N GLN A 7 -58.02 31.23 -24.51
CA GLN A 7 -57.98 32.68 -24.34
C GLN A 7 -57.91 33.14 -22.90
N ALA A 8 -58.30 32.30 -21.91
CA ALA A 8 -58.26 32.67 -20.51
C ALA A 8 -56.85 32.49 -19.86
N MET A 9 -55.98 31.66 -20.43
CA MET A 9 -54.61 31.44 -19.90
C MET A 9 -53.58 32.45 -20.40
N GLY A 10 -53.87 33.20 -21.48
CA GLY A 10 -52.96 34.20 -22.04
C GLY A 10 -52.92 35.54 -21.30
N SER A 11 -53.98 35.88 -20.54
CA SER A 11 -54.07 37.15 -19.85
C SER A 11 -53.55 37.10 -18.40
N LEU A 12 -53.52 35.92 -17.76
CA LEU A 12 -52.99 35.78 -16.40
C LEU A 12 -51.44 35.69 -16.37
N THR A 13 -50.82 35.14 -17.41
CA THR A 13 -49.37 35.04 -17.49
C THR A 13 -48.66 36.37 -17.76
N THR A 14 -49.33 37.29 -18.51
CA THR A 14 -48.81 38.64 -18.78
C THR A 14 -48.94 39.59 -17.59
N CYS A 15 -49.91 39.38 -16.71
CA CYS A 15 -50.11 40.20 -15.52
C CYS A 15 -49.14 39.82 -14.37
N LEU A 16 -48.88 38.51 -14.22
CA LEU A 16 -47.90 37.98 -13.24
C LEU A 16 -46.44 38.27 -13.64
N MET A 17 -46.12 38.30 -14.93
CA MET A 17 -44.77 38.62 -15.39
C MET A 17 -44.45 40.12 -15.28
N ARG A 18 -45.41 41.02 -15.36
CA ARG A 18 -45.22 42.45 -15.12
C ARG A 18 -45.09 42.81 -13.64
N ALA A 19 -45.73 42.08 -12.73
CA ALA A 19 -45.58 42.27 -11.31
C ALA A 19 -44.23 41.73 -10.77
N PHE A 20 -43.67 40.68 -11.42
CA PHE A 20 -42.37 40.11 -11.05
C PHE A 20 -41.18 40.97 -11.50
N VAL A 21 -41.29 41.65 -12.64
CA VAL A 21 -40.25 42.55 -13.15
C VAL A 21 -40.20 43.88 -12.41
N ALA A 22 -41.34 44.37 -11.90
CA ALA A 22 -41.38 45.58 -11.08
C ALA A 22 -40.89 45.37 -9.64
N GLY A 23 -41.02 44.15 -9.08
CA GLY A 23 -40.47 43.78 -7.77
C GLY A 23 -38.98 43.55 -7.72
N LEU A 24 -38.35 43.21 -8.88
CA LEU A 24 -36.92 42.87 -8.95
C LEU A 24 -36.02 44.11 -9.14
N VAL A 25 -36.57 45.25 -9.50
CA VAL A 25 -35.80 46.48 -9.72
C VAL A 25 -35.67 47.34 -8.43
N LEU A 26 -36.44 47.07 -7.39
CA LEU A 26 -36.38 47.85 -6.15
C LEU A 26 -35.54 47.20 -5.03
N SER A 27 -34.94 46.05 -5.27
CA SER A 27 -34.07 45.37 -4.28
C SER A 27 -32.58 45.40 -4.60
N LEU A 28 -32.15 46.19 -5.59
CA LEU A 28 -30.74 46.56 -5.80
C LEU A 28 -30.42 47.82 -4.97
N ALA A 29 -30.66 47.74 -3.66
CA ALA A 29 -29.85 48.55 -2.76
C ALA A 29 -28.39 48.08 -2.95
N PRO A 30 -27.41 48.99 -3.10
CA PRO A 30 -26.04 48.59 -3.07
C PRO A 30 -25.84 47.87 -1.74
N LEU A 31 -25.55 46.55 -1.81
CA LEU A 31 -24.90 45.86 -0.71
C LEU A 31 -23.65 46.69 -0.47
N ALA A 32 -23.73 47.61 0.51
CA ALA A 32 -22.56 48.30 1.00
C ALA A 32 -21.51 47.26 1.20
N ALA A 33 -20.40 47.43 0.51
CA ALA A 33 -19.20 46.64 0.68
C ALA A 33 -19.05 46.33 2.16
N LEU A 34 -19.40 45.10 2.53
CA LEU A 34 -18.81 44.50 3.71
C LEU A 34 -17.33 44.64 3.41
N ALA A 35 -16.71 45.61 4.07
CA ALA A 35 -15.26 45.75 4.05
C ALA A 35 -14.76 44.34 4.21
N GLU A 36 -14.16 43.78 3.15
CA GLU A 36 -13.25 42.65 3.30
C GLU A 36 -12.34 43.12 4.40
N GLY A 37 -12.57 42.60 5.60
CA GLY A 37 -11.68 42.82 6.70
C GLY A 37 -10.34 42.34 6.16
N SER A 38 -9.49 43.30 5.81
CA SER A 38 -8.14 43.02 5.35
C SER A 38 -7.56 42.13 6.44
N THR A 39 -7.52 40.82 6.19
CA THR A 39 -6.73 39.90 7.03
C THR A 39 -5.37 40.58 7.12
N PRO A 40 -4.89 40.93 8.33
CA PRO A 40 -3.64 41.63 8.47
C PRO A 40 -2.59 40.82 7.72
N ARG A 41 -2.06 41.40 6.64
CA ARG A 41 -1.02 40.79 5.85
C ARG A 41 0.25 40.86 6.69
N CYS A 42 0.71 39.69 7.11
CA CYS A 42 2.02 39.59 7.73
C CYS A 42 3.06 39.85 6.63
N ASP A 43 3.86 40.92 6.80
CA ASP A 43 4.91 41.27 5.87
C ASP A 43 6.24 40.68 6.36
N LEU A 44 6.88 39.88 5.53
CA LEU A 44 8.16 39.24 5.83
C LEU A 44 9.34 40.24 5.87
N GLY A 45 9.17 41.42 5.28
CA GLY A 45 10.24 42.47 5.25
C GLY A 45 11.55 41.94 4.69
N ASN A 46 12.61 41.99 5.50
CA ASN A 46 13.97 41.55 5.13
C ASN A 46 14.23 40.05 5.51
N TYR A 47 13.21 39.23 5.65
CA TYR A 47 13.38 37.81 5.93
C TYR A 47 14.04 37.09 4.74
N ASP A 48 15.14 36.35 5.00
CA ASP A 48 15.82 35.53 3.99
C ASP A 48 15.40 34.05 4.14
N PRO A 49 14.62 33.50 3.18
CA PRO A 49 14.21 32.08 3.23
C PRO A 49 15.35 31.11 2.91
N ALA A 50 16.44 31.54 2.32
CA ALA A 50 17.60 30.68 2.03
C ALA A 50 18.43 30.39 3.29
N GLN A 51 18.33 31.24 4.31
CA GLN A 51 19.10 31.10 5.51
C GLN A 51 18.34 30.25 6.57
N ARG A 52 19.03 29.25 7.13
CA ARG A 52 18.52 28.44 8.26
C ARG A 52 18.21 29.33 9.47
N PRO A 53 17.21 29.00 10.33
CA PRO A 53 16.84 29.78 11.49
C PRO A 53 17.99 30.15 12.44
N ASP A 54 18.93 29.23 12.66
CA ASP A 54 20.14 29.44 13.47
C ASP A 54 21.37 28.88 12.73
N PRO A 55 21.96 29.63 11.79
CA PRO A 55 23.00 29.10 10.88
C PRO A 55 24.32 28.75 11.60
N GLU A 56 24.65 29.41 12.71
CA GLU A 56 25.90 29.21 13.46
C GLU A 56 25.70 28.44 14.76
N GLY A 57 24.44 28.17 15.13
CA GLY A 57 24.08 27.52 16.38
C GLY A 57 23.86 26.01 16.25
N THR A 58 23.07 25.47 17.17
CA THR A 58 22.69 24.07 17.19
C THR A 58 21.90 23.66 15.95
N PRO A 59 21.88 22.36 15.58
CA PRO A 59 21.02 21.86 14.52
C PRO A 59 19.56 22.28 14.73
N THR A 60 18.90 22.69 13.66
CA THR A 60 17.46 22.99 13.72
C THR A 60 16.70 21.68 13.92
N GLU A 61 16.01 21.57 15.03
CA GLU A 61 15.14 20.42 15.30
C GLU A 61 13.84 20.55 14.52
N VAL A 62 13.51 19.51 13.77
CA VAL A 62 12.26 19.43 12.99
C VAL A 62 11.44 18.26 13.51
N GLY A 63 10.31 18.58 14.12
CA GLY A 63 9.31 17.61 14.52
C GLY A 63 8.55 17.12 13.28
N VAL A 64 8.49 15.82 13.09
CA VAL A 64 7.79 15.18 11.99
C VAL A 64 6.69 14.29 12.55
N GLY A 65 5.45 14.61 12.22
CA GLY A 65 4.29 13.78 12.52
C GLY A 65 3.78 13.12 11.25
N VAL A 66 3.67 11.79 11.28
CA VAL A 66 3.09 11.00 10.18
C VAL A 66 1.82 10.35 10.69
N TYR A 67 0.69 10.73 10.10
CA TYR A 67 -0.60 10.13 10.39
C TYR A 67 -1.11 9.40 9.16
N VAL A 68 -1.12 8.07 9.20
CA VAL A 68 -1.61 7.24 8.11
C VAL A 68 -3.12 7.06 8.26
N VAL A 69 -3.87 7.56 7.28
CA VAL A 69 -5.33 7.44 7.20
C VAL A 69 -5.71 6.02 6.84
N GLN A 70 -5.10 5.52 5.75
CA GLN A 70 -5.27 4.13 5.33
C GLN A 70 -4.14 3.69 4.41
N VAL A 71 -3.95 2.37 4.33
CA VAL A 71 -3.17 1.71 3.28
C VAL A 71 -4.16 1.04 2.34
N ASP A 72 -4.22 1.53 1.10
CA ASP A 72 -5.23 1.08 0.12
C ASP A 72 -4.89 -0.29 -0.44
N ARG A 73 -3.62 -0.50 -0.78
CA ARG A 73 -3.15 -1.69 -1.50
C ARG A 73 -1.68 -1.95 -1.22
N VAL A 74 -1.34 -3.22 -1.03
CA VAL A 74 0.03 -3.73 -1.07
C VAL A 74 0.17 -4.56 -2.34
N ASP A 75 1.11 -4.18 -3.21
CA ASP A 75 1.37 -4.84 -4.49
C ASP A 75 2.65 -5.65 -4.42
N ASN A 76 2.51 -6.99 -4.47
CA ASN A 76 3.64 -7.91 -4.35
C ASN A 76 4.49 -7.95 -5.63
N VAL A 77 3.86 -7.72 -6.80
CA VAL A 77 4.54 -7.76 -8.10
C VAL A 77 5.41 -6.52 -8.27
N ASP A 78 4.83 -5.35 -7.99
CA ASP A 78 5.53 -4.07 -8.08
C ASP A 78 6.36 -3.74 -6.83
N GLN A 79 6.31 -4.58 -5.80
CA GLN A 79 6.97 -4.36 -4.50
C GLN A 79 6.73 -2.93 -3.99
N SER A 80 5.46 -2.59 -3.87
CA SER A 80 5.03 -1.25 -3.50
C SER A 80 3.73 -1.29 -2.70
N PHE A 81 3.45 -0.21 -1.97
CA PHE A 81 2.16 -0.04 -1.32
C PHE A 81 1.68 1.40 -1.50
N ARG A 82 0.36 1.57 -1.54
CA ARG A 82 -0.27 2.89 -1.64
C ARG A 82 -0.88 3.25 -0.30
N LEU A 83 -0.61 4.49 0.13
CA LEU A 83 -1.14 5.02 1.37
C LEU A 83 -1.68 6.44 1.20
N ASP A 84 -2.69 6.78 2.00
CA ASP A 84 -3.18 8.14 2.23
C ASP A 84 -2.67 8.60 3.61
N THR A 85 -1.97 9.72 3.66
CA THR A 85 -1.32 10.18 4.87
C THR A 85 -1.36 11.67 5.04
N PHE A 86 -1.45 12.13 6.29
CA PHE A 86 -1.07 13.48 6.67
C PHE A 86 0.37 13.47 7.16
N ILE A 87 1.13 14.43 6.67
CA ILE A 87 2.51 14.70 7.12
C ILE A 87 2.50 16.11 7.70
N ARG A 88 2.86 16.21 8.98
CA ARG A 88 3.03 17.46 9.68
C ARG A 88 4.52 17.67 9.94
N LEU A 89 5.01 18.85 9.57
CA LEU A 89 6.34 19.31 9.92
C LEU A 89 6.20 20.47 10.88
N SER A 90 7.03 20.53 11.90
CA SER A 90 7.08 21.62 12.88
C SER A 90 8.54 21.96 13.18
N TRP A 91 8.85 23.25 13.17
CA TRP A 91 10.17 23.78 13.55
C TRP A 91 10.02 25.15 14.20
N ARG A 92 11.06 25.64 14.82
CA ARG A 92 11.09 26.98 15.40
C ARG A 92 11.97 27.89 14.58
N ASP A 93 11.41 29.06 14.18
CA ASP A 93 12.15 30.16 13.55
C ASP A 93 11.91 31.45 14.32
N PRO A 94 12.86 31.88 15.17
CA PRO A 94 12.73 33.12 15.96
C PRO A 94 12.56 34.38 15.11
N ARG A 95 13.03 34.39 13.86
CA ARG A 95 12.90 35.54 12.95
C ARG A 95 11.43 35.76 12.58
N LEU A 96 10.67 34.67 12.41
CA LEU A 96 9.24 34.74 12.10
C LEU A 96 8.41 35.20 13.32
N ALA A 97 8.89 34.95 14.54
CA ALA A 97 8.24 35.46 15.74
C ALA A 97 8.14 36.99 15.73
N ALA A 98 9.20 37.67 15.30
CA ALA A 98 9.22 39.12 15.19
C ALA A 98 8.19 39.64 14.15
N VAL A 99 8.04 38.93 13.04
CA VAL A 99 7.05 39.26 11.97
C VAL A 99 5.63 39.16 12.50
N VAL A 100 5.30 38.06 13.20
CA VAL A 100 3.96 37.85 13.80
C VAL A 100 3.67 38.89 14.87
N ALA A 101 4.65 39.21 15.71
CA ALA A 101 4.52 40.24 16.73
C ALA A 101 4.28 41.64 16.13
N ALA A 102 5.00 42.00 15.08
CA ALA A 102 4.85 43.29 14.37
C ALA A 102 3.45 43.38 13.71
N ALA A 103 2.90 42.30 13.21
CA ALA A 103 1.55 42.26 12.63
C ALA A 103 0.43 42.34 13.69
N GLY A 104 0.74 42.17 14.98
CA GLY A 104 -0.23 42.24 16.07
C GLY A 104 -1.28 41.12 16.12
N VAL A 105 -1.03 40.01 15.41
CA VAL A 105 -1.93 38.86 15.30
C VAL A 105 -1.48 37.67 16.14
N SER A 106 -2.31 36.67 16.31
CA SER A 106 -1.96 35.42 17.01
C SER A 106 -1.14 34.45 16.15
N SER A 107 -1.35 34.50 14.82
CA SER A 107 -0.61 33.67 13.86
C SER A 107 -0.61 34.29 12.48
N CYS A 108 0.39 33.98 11.69
CA CYS A 108 0.50 34.33 10.28
C CYS A 108 0.54 33.09 9.41
N ARG A 109 0.14 33.23 8.14
CA ARG A 109 0.24 32.18 7.14
C ARG A 109 1.07 32.69 5.96
N PHE A 110 2.05 31.89 5.56
CA PHE A 110 2.96 32.21 4.46
C PHE A 110 2.98 31.06 3.45
N PRO A 111 3.15 31.34 2.15
CA PRO A 111 3.54 30.31 1.20
C PRO A 111 4.83 29.61 1.67
N LEU A 112 4.94 28.30 1.51
CA LEU A 112 6.13 27.54 1.92
C LEU A 112 7.41 28.07 1.23
N ALA A 113 7.28 28.50 -0.02
CA ALA A 113 8.39 29.05 -0.81
C ALA A 113 8.96 30.38 -0.26
N ASP A 114 8.20 31.12 0.53
CA ASP A 114 8.59 32.44 1.06
C ASP A 114 9.28 32.35 2.43
N VAL A 115 9.27 31.17 3.05
CA VAL A 115 9.92 30.92 4.34
C VAL A 115 10.93 29.80 4.24
N TRP A 116 11.86 29.76 5.20
CA TRP A 116 12.79 28.64 5.28
C TRP A 116 12.04 27.34 5.53
N GLU A 117 12.45 26.27 4.82
CA GLU A 117 11.91 24.93 4.97
C GLU A 117 13.02 23.89 5.09
N PRO A 118 12.81 22.79 5.85
CA PRO A 118 13.81 21.75 6.07
C PRO A 118 14.04 20.82 4.86
N ARG A 119 13.40 21.05 3.72
CA ARG A 119 13.50 20.28 2.48
C ARG A 119 13.32 18.79 2.67
N ILE A 120 12.24 18.40 3.35
CA ILE A 120 11.92 17.00 3.65
C ILE A 120 11.15 16.39 2.50
N ILE A 121 11.58 15.19 2.08
CA ILE A 121 10.89 14.41 1.07
C ILE A 121 10.61 12.98 1.56
N LEU A 122 9.60 12.34 0.98
CA LEU A 122 9.38 10.91 1.07
C LEU A 122 10.40 10.20 0.16
N PHE A 123 11.42 9.57 0.73
CA PHE A 123 12.57 9.05 0.00
C PHE A 123 12.22 7.85 -0.88
N ASN A 124 11.42 6.93 -0.36
CA ASN A 124 11.03 5.70 -1.07
C ASN A 124 9.75 5.84 -1.90
N ARG A 125 9.27 7.07 -2.16
CA ARG A 125 8.11 7.29 -3.01
C ARG A 125 8.40 6.99 -4.48
N ARG A 126 7.42 6.42 -5.17
CA ARG A 126 7.36 6.38 -6.64
C ARG A 126 6.53 7.53 -7.17
N GLU A 127 5.35 7.71 -6.59
CA GLU A 127 4.38 8.74 -6.97
C GLU A 127 3.79 9.36 -5.70
N ALA A 128 3.47 10.64 -5.76
CA ALA A 128 2.73 11.32 -4.72
C ALA A 128 1.82 12.38 -5.34
N ASN A 129 0.60 12.47 -4.82
CA ASN A 129 -0.34 13.53 -5.12
C ASN A 129 -0.69 14.24 -3.82
N PHE A 130 -0.23 15.49 -3.69
CA PHE A 130 -0.49 16.32 -2.52
C PHE A 130 -1.78 17.12 -2.72
N LEU A 131 -2.60 17.18 -1.67
CA LEU A 131 -3.98 17.68 -1.73
C LEU A 131 -4.15 19.05 -1.07
N LEU A 132 -3.28 19.41 -0.14
CA LEU A 132 -3.36 20.68 0.57
C LEU A 132 -2.43 21.71 -0.06
N PRO A 133 -2.73 23.02 0.06
CA PRO A 133 -1.82 24.06 -0.40
C PRO A 133 -0.54 24.10 0.43
N ASP A 134 0.57 24.49 -0.20
CA ASP A 134 1.87 24.64 0.45
C ASP A 134 1.93 25.92 1.29
N VAL A 135 1.34 25.88 2.48
CA VAL A 135 1.22 27.02 3.40
C VAL A 135 1.74 26.65 4.77
N VAL A 136 2.60 27.50 5.32
CA VAL A 136 3.12 27.39 6.68
C VAL A 136 2.35 28.35 7.60
N SER A 137 1.91 27.84 8.74
CA SER A 137 1.31 28.64 9.81
C SER A 137 2.36 28.88 10.91
N VAL A 138 2.56 30.14 11.29
CA VAL A 138 3.55 30.54 12.31
C VAL A 138 2.83 31.24 13.45
N ASP A 139 3.12 30.84 14.70
CA ASP A 139 2.59 31.47 15.90
C ASP A 139 3.53 32.59 16.42
N ARG A 140 3.12 33.25 17.53
CA ARG A 140 3.88 34.35 18.14
C ARG A 140 5.23 33.96 18.69
N GLU A 141 5.39 32.69 19.02
CA GLU A 141 6.62 32.10 19.55
C GLU A 141 7.57 31.68 18.42
N GLY A 142 7.15 31.84 17.15
CA GLY A 142 7.92 31.47 15.97
C GLY A 142 7.86 29.97 15.65
N HIS A 143 6.90 29.23 16.20
CA HIS A 143 6.71 27.86 15.79
C HIS A 143 6.02 27.82 14.42
N ALA A 144 6.75 27.38 13.43
CA ALA A 144 6.27 27.14 12.09
C ALA A 144 5.70 25.74 11.96
N ARG A 145 4.50 25.60 11.42
CA ARG A 145 3.81 24.33 11.20
C ARG A 145 3.37 24.22 9.75
N PHE A 146 3.81 23.17 9.11
CA PHE A 146 3.41 22.80 7.76
C PHE A 146 2.62 21.49 7.82
N LEU A 147 1.48 21.44 7.16
CA LEU A 147 0.62 20.25 7.08
C LEU A 147 0.33 19.94 5.62
N GLN A 148 0.62 18.71 5.22
CA GLN A 148 0.30 18.22 3.89
C GLN A 148 -0.48 16.91 4.01
N ARG A 149 -1.48 16.72 3.16
CA ARG A 149 -2.15 15.45 2.94
C ARG A 149 -1.78 14.94 1.56
N GLY A 150 -1.43 13.68 1.45
CA GLY A 150 -1.09 13.11 0.16
C GLY A 150 -1.42 11.64 0.03
N GLN A 151 -1.77 11.26 -1.18
CA GLN A 151 -1.80 9.87 -1.60
C GLN A 151 -0.46 9.55 -2.26
N SER A 152 0.24 8.54 -1.73
CA SER A 152 1.58 8.19 -2.19
C SER A 152 1.70 6.71 -2.44
N THR A 153 2.40 6.35 -3.51
CA THR A 153 2.86 4.98 -3.77
C THR A 153 4.30 4.86 -3.32
N MET A 154 4.53 4.01 -2.33
CA MET A 154 5.83 3.80 -1.70
C MET A 154 6.46 2.51 -2.20
N ARG A 155 7.77 2.52 -2.45
CA ARG A 155 8.54 1.30 -2.75
C ARG A 155 8.84 0.58 -1.44
N SER A 156 8.59 -0.74 -1.43
CA SER A 156 8.91 -1.62 -0.32
C SER A 156 9.48 -2.92 -0.87
N PRO A 157 10.81 -3.08 -0.90
CA PRO A 157 11.43 -4.36 -1.26
C PRO A 157 10.93 -5.46 -0.32
N MET A 158 10.35 -6.52 -0.87
CA MET A 158 9.75 -7.61 -0.10
C MET A 158 10.58 -8.88 -0.26
N ASP A 159 10.84 -9.60 0.84
CA ASP A 159 11.34 -10.97 0.80
C ASP A 159 10.15 -11.94 0.76
N LEU A 160 9.97 -12.58 -0.40
CA LEU A 160 8.85 -13.47 -0.66
C LEU A 160 9.24 -14.96 -0.62
N ARG A 161 10.41 -15.31 -0.05
CA ARG A 161 10.84 -16.71 0.04
C ARG A 161 9.85 -17.57 0.80
N ASP A 162 9.31 -17.03 1.89
CA ASP A 162 8.34 -17.71 2.75
C ASP A 162 6.88 -17.47 2.33
N PHE A 163 6.64 -16.86 1.15
CA PHE A 163 5.29 -16.62 0.68
C PHE A 163 4.43 -17.91 0.68
N PRO A 164 3.19 -17.89 1.20
CA PRO A 164 2.41 -16.76 1.70
C PRO A 164 2.47 -16.54 3.23
N ILE A 165 3.37 -17.22 3.95
CA ILE A 165 3.53 -17.15 5.42
C ILE A 165 4.57 -16.08 5.79
N ASP A 166 4.81 -15.16 4.87
CA ASP A 166 5.84 -14.12 4.95
C ASP A 166 5.44 -12.97 5.89
N ARG A 167 6.46 -12.39 6.51
CA ARG A 167 6.37 -11.13 7.26
C ARG A 167 7.10 -10.06 6.50
N GLN A 168 6.50 -8.88 6.39
CA GLN A 168 7.05 -7.78 5.61
C GLN A 168 7.14 -6.52 6.45
N VAL A 169 8.03 -5.62 6.03
CA VAL A 169 8.15 -4.29 6.57
C VAL A 169 7.74 -3.30 5.49
N LEU A 170 6.77 -2.45 5.79
CA LEU A 170 6.30 -1.38 4.90
C LEU A 170 6.84 -0.05 5.42
N PRO A 171 7.97 0.44 4.89
CA PRO A 171 8.62 1.64 5.38
C PRO A 171 8.04 2.91 4.74
N VAL A 172 7.91 3.96 5.53
CA VAL A 172 7.72 5.35 5.09
C VAL A 172 8.96 6.12 5.54
N THR A 173 9.87 6.37 4.59
CA THR A 173 11.16 7.00 4.86
C THR A 173 11.13 8.46 4.48
N LEU A 174 11.42 9.35 5.43
CA LEU A 174 11.58 10.78 5.22
C LEU A 174 13.05 11.16 5.36
N ILE A 175 13.52 12.02 4.47
CA ILE A 175 14.89 12.57 4.53
C ILE A 175 14.89 14.07 4.26
N SER A 176 15.82 14.78 4.88
CA SER A 176 16.16 16.16 4.50
C SER A 176 17.21 16.11 3.41
N VAL A 177 16.86 16.55 2.18
CA VAL A 177 17.75 16.39 1.00
C VAL A 177 18.79 17.48 0.83
N GLU A 178 18.62 18.59 1.53
CA GLU A 178 19.50 19.76 1.38
C GLU A 178 20.44 19.94 2.57
N TYR A 179 20.00 19.51 3.77
CA TYR A 179 20.72 19.74 5.02
C TYR A 179 21.33 18.46 5.57
N ALA A 180 22.59 18.56 5.99
CA ALA A 180 23.27 17.50 6.71
C ALA A 180 22.71 17.35 8.16
N PRO A 181 22.90 16.18 8.81
CA PRO A 181 22.42 15.95 10.17
C PRO A 181 22.96 16.94 11.22
N GLU A 182 24.11 17.53 10.95
CA GLU A 182 24.74 18.56 11.77
C GLU A 182 24.01 19.92 11.67
N SER A 183 23.18 20.10 10.66
CA SER A 183 22.40 21.33 10.44
C SER A 183 20.93 21.17 10.74
N VAL A 184 20.35 20.00 10.45
CA VAL A 184 18.93 19.68 10.65
C VAL A 184 18.81 18.29 11.26
N THR A 185 18.07 18.16 12.34
CA THR A 185 17.73 16.87 12.95
C THR A 185 16.23 16.61 12.84
N LEU A 186 15.86 15.38 12.52
CA LEU A 186 14.46 14.96 12.43
C LEU A 186 14.09 14.19 13.69
N GLN A 187 12.98 14.58 14.31
CA GLN A 187 12.44 13.91 15.49
C GLN A 187 10.97 13.61 15.30
N PHE A 188 10.48 12.53 15.91
CA PHE A 188 9.04 12.26 15.90
C PHE A 188 8.30 13.26 16.76
N ASP A 189 7.23 13.80 16.20
CA ASP A 189 6.25 14.60 16.93
C ASP A 189 5.13 13.68 17.43
N GLU A 190 5.27 13.17 18.64
CA GLU A 190 4.30 12.27 19.27
C GLU A 190 2.90 12.88 19.40
N THR A 191 2.83 14.21 19.50
CA THR A 191 1.54 14.91 19.59
C THR A 191 0.75 14.88 18.26
N ALA A 192 1.45 14.58 17.16
CA ALA A 192 0.86 14.45 15.83
C ALA A 192 0.46 13.00 15.49
N ALA A 193 0.96 12.03 16.22
CA ALA A 193 0.79 10.61 15.97
C ALA A 193 -0.46 10.01 16.62
N SER A 194 -1.47 10.82 17.01
CA SER A 194 -2.70 10.29 17.56
C SER A 194 -3.50 9.55 16.51
N ARG A 195 -3.58 8.24 16.67
CA ARG A 195 -4.29 7.31 15.84
C ARG A 195 -5.74 7.18 16.32
N GLU A 196 -6.70 7.69 15.58
CA GLU A 196 -8.10 7.34 15.78
C GLU A 196 -8.42 6.04 15.03
N GLY A 197 -8.52 4.95 15.78
CA GLY A 197 -8.97 3.65 15.27
C GLY A 197 -7.84 2.70 14.81
N ALA A 198 -8.17 1.41 14.75
CA ALA A 198 -7.26 0.40 14.24
C ALA A 198 -7.14 0.52 12.72
N MET A 199 -5.99 0.94 12.22
CA MET A 199 -5.68 0.91 10.80
C MET A 199 -5.77 -0.53 10.30
N ARG A 200 -6.42 -0.72 9.15
CA ARG A 200 -6.51 -2.03 8.49
C ARG A 200 -5.85 -1.96 7.13
N ILE A 201 -5.02 -2.93 6.85
CA ILE A 201 -4.43 -3.14 5.53
C ILE A 201 -5.14 -4.35 4.92
N PRO A 202 -5.87 -4.22 3.79
CA PRO A 202 -6.58 -5.35 3.20
C PRO A 202 -5.66 -6.53 2.91
N GLY A 203 -5.97 -7.70 3.48
CA GLY A 203 -5.17 -8.92 3.32
C GLY A 203 -3.90 -9.00 4.17
N TRP A 204 -3.73 -8.08 5.13
CA TRP A 204 -2.58 -8.05 6.02
C TRP A 204 -2.98 -7.73 7.46
N GLU A 205 -2.29 -8.34 8.39
CA GLU A 205 -2.37 -8.09 9.82
C GLU A 205 -1.16 -7.26 10.27
N ILE A 206 -1.42 -6.17 10.98
CA ILE A 206 -0.37 -5.29 11.52
C ILE A 206 -0.02 -5.78 12.90
N HIS A 207 1.27 -6.09 13.11
CA HIS A 207 1.79 -6.55 14.41
C HIS A 207 2.39 -5.41 15.21
N GLU A 208 3.19 -4.58 14.55
CA GLU A 208 3.96 -3.54 15.21
C GLU A 208 4.15 -2.34 14.29
N GLU A 209 4.21 -1.15 14.90
CA GLU A 209 4.61 0.10 14.27
C GLU A 209 5.87 0.58 14.98
N VAL A 210 6.95 0.73 14.22
CA VAL A 210 8.25 1.15 14.75
C VAL A 210 8.62 2.49 14.14
N GLN A 211 9.13 3.38 15.01
CA GLN A 211 9.58 4.71 14.62
C GLN A 211 11.02 4.90 15.08
N TYR A 212 11.89 5.30 14.19
CA TYR A 212 13.26 5.62 14.55
C TYR A 212 13.84 6.75 13.70
N SER A 213 14.71 7.55 14.31
CA SER A 213 15.49 8.57 13.64
C SER A 213 16.91 8.07 13.40
N GLY A 214 17.52 8.48 12.31
CA GLY A 214 18.85 8.04 11.93
C GLY A 214 19.49 8.95 10.89
N VAL A 215 20.58 8.46 10.33
CA VAL A 215 21.31 9.14 9.27
C VAL A 215 21.39 8.23 8.06
N LEU A 216 20.99 8.74 6.90
CA LEU A 216 21.20 8.07 5.62
C LEU A 216 22.54 8.52 5.04
N GLU A 217 23.46 7.61 4.86
CA GLU A 217 24.72 7.86 4.15
C GLU A 217 24.55 7.46 2.68
N ALA A 218 24.55 8.44 1.79
CA ALA A 218 24.64 8.19 0.37
C ALA A 218 26.10 8.07 -0.04
N GLN A 219 26.51 6.89 -0.49
CA GLN A 219 27.84 6.70 -1.08
C GLN A 219 27.96 7.51 -2.36
N ALA A 220 28.90 8.46 -2.39
CA ALA A 220 29.26 9.14 -3.63
C ALA A 220 29.92 8.11 -4.58
N ARG A 221 29.57 8.16 -5.88
CA ARG A 221 30.24 7.35 -6.91
C ARG A 221 31.76 7.60 -7.00
N ASP A 222 32.23 8.74 -6.48
CA ASP A 222 33.63 9.13 -6.44
C ASP A 222 34.10 9.14 -4.98
N ALA A 223 35.03 8.25 -4.64
CA ALA A 223 35.60 8.11 -3.31
C ALA A 223 36.29 9.40 -2.77
N SER A 224 36.57 10.38 -3.65
CA SER A 224 37.16 11.66 -3.30
C SER A 224 36.15 12.72 -2.83
N ALA A 225 34.84 12.48 -3.01
CA ALA A 225 33.78 13.48 -2.75
C ALA A 225 33.08 13.32 -1.38
N GLY A 226 33.56 12.48 -0.48
CA GLY A 226 32.93 12.23 0.83
C GLY A 226 31.43 11.94 0.71
N GLY A 227 30.94 10.83 1.24
CA GLY A 227 29.51 10.48 1.17
C GLY A 227 28.62 11.61 1.73
N ARG A 228 27.56 11.98 1.01
CA ARG A 228 26.57 12.93 1.53
C ARG A 228 25.77 12.25 2.64
N ARG A 229 25.63 12.91 3.79
CA ARG A 229 24.85 12.46 4.94
C ARG A 229 23.56 13.26 4.99
N PHE A 230 22.46 12.57 5.25
CA PHE A 230 21.14 13.17 5.35
C PHE A 230 20.47 12.75 6.66
N ALA A 231 19.81 13.69 7.32
CA ALA A 231 18.94 13.36 8.42
C ALA A 231 17.77 12.50 7.89
N ARG A 232 17.54 11.35 8.55
CA ARG A 232 16.54 10.34 8.16
C ARG A 232 15.60 10.06 9.31
N LEU A 233 14.35 9.78 8.95
CA LEU A 233 13.32 9.35 9.87
C LEU A 233 12.49 8.28 9.18
N ASP A 234 12.34 7.13 9.83
CA ASP A 234 11.60 5.99 9.34
C ASP A 234 10.39 5.70 10.21
N TYR A 235 9.29 5.45 9.55
CA TYR A 235 8.07 4.93 10.13
C TYR A 235 7.76 3.60 9.46
N GLU A 236 7.79 2.50 10.19
CA GLU A 236 7.70 1.15 9.65
C GLU A 236 6.48 0.41 10.20
N PHE A 237 5.74 -0.23 9.29
CA PHE A 237 4.69 -1.17 9.64
C PHE A 237 5.22 -2.58 9.48
N HIS A 238 5.29 -3.33 10.57
CA HIS A 238 5.58 -4.76 10.55
C HIS A 238 4.28 -5.51 10.36
N VAL A 239 4.16 -6.20 9.23
CA VAL A 239 2.91 -6.83 8.80
C VAL A 239 3.11 -8.29 8.43
N SER A 240 2.11 -9.13 8.67
CA SER A 240 2.03 -10.48 8.13
C SER A 240 0.81 -10.63 7.23
N ARG A 241 0.90 -11.58 6.32
CA ARG A 241 -0.16 -11.84 5.36
C ARG A 241 -1.33 -12.58 5.99
N GLU A 242 -2.55 -12.23 5.59
CA GLU A 242 -3.76 -12.95 5.98
C GLU A 242 -3.86 -14.28 5.21
N LEU A 243 -3.63 -15.40 5.92
CA LEU A 243 -3.47 -16.73 5.31
C LEU A 243 -4.77 -17.31 4.77
N ALA A 244 -5.93 -16.89 5.28
CA ALA A 244 -7.21 -17.47 4.93
C ALA A 244 -7.49 -17.45 3.41
N TYR A 245 -7.11 -16.37 2.74
CA TYR A 245 -7.26 -16.24 1.29
C TYR A 245 -6.49 -17.35 0.54
N TYR A 246 -5.22 -17.54 0.85
CA TYR A 246 -4.36 -18.52 0.18
C TYR A 246 -4.73 -19.95 0.52
N THR A 247 -5.11 -20.19 1.78
CA THR A 247 -5.57 -21.51 2.24
C THR A 247 -6.77 -21.97 1.44
N TRP A 248 -7.81 -21.13 1.31
CA TRP A 248 -9.04 -21.53 0.66
C TRP A 248 -9.04 -21.40 -0.86
N ARG A 249 -8.32 -20.46 -1.44
CA ARG A 249 -8.33 -20.21 -2.88
C ARG A 249 -7.19 -20.89 -3.63
N VAL A 250 -6.10 -21.24 -2.97
CA VAL A 250 -4.94 -21.86 -3.62
C VAL A 250 -4.72 -23.26 -3.10
N VAL A 251 -4.44 -23.42 -1.80
CA VAL A 251 -4.09 -24.70 -1.20
C VAL A 251 -5.27 -25.68 -1.23
N GLY A 252 -6.48 -25.20 -0.95
CA GLY A 252 -7.71 -26.04 -0.94
C GLY A 252 -7.98 -26.71 -2.30
N PRO A 253 -8.18 -25.95 -3.41
CA PRO A 253 -8.41 -26.54 -4.73
C PRO A 253 -7.25 -27.44 -5.19
N LEU A 254 -5.99 -27.02 -4.94
CA LEU A 254 -4.82 -27.84 -5.25
C LEU A 254 -4.91 -29.19 -4.54
N THR A 255 -5.20 -29.17 -3.24
CA THR A 255 -5.36 -30.40 -2.43
C THR A 255 -6.42 -31.33 -3.03
N PHE A 256 -7.58 -30.80 -3.43
CA PHE A 256 -8.62 -31.61 -4.07
C PHE A 256 -8.16 -32.20 -5.41
N ILE A 257 -7.46 -31.45 -6.23
CA ILE A 257 -6.93 -31.95 -7.51
C ILE A 257 -5.92 -33.08 -7.28
N VAL A 258 -5.02 -32.92 -6.30
CA VAL A 258 -4.04 -33.95 -5.96
C VAL A 258 -4.73 -35.20 -5.38
N LEU A 259 -5.72 -35.04 -4.53
CA LEU A 259 -6.52 -36.17 -4.01
C LEU A 259 -7.22 -36.93 -5.17
N MET A 260 -7.75 -36.23 -6.16
CA MET A 260 -8.35 -36.85 -7.34
C MET A 260 -7.32 -37.67 -8.15
N SER A 261 -6.05 -37.25 -8.21
CA SER A 261 -5.01 -38.05 -8.89
C SER A 261 -4.81 -39.42 -8.26
N TRP A 262 -5.08 -39.58 -6.97
CA TRP A 262 -4.92 -40.87 -6.25
C TRP A 262 -6.14 -41.75 -6.34
N ALA A 263 -7.29 -41.24 -6.69
CA ALA A 263 -8.49 -42.04 -6.93
C ALA A 263 -8.25 -43.18 -7.93
N VAL A 264 -7.28 -42.99 -8.83
CA VAL A 264 -6.79 -43.96 -9.81
C VAL A 264 -6.40 -45.30 -9.15
N PHE A 265 -5.81 -45.28 -7.97
CA PHE A 265 -5.38 -46.52 -7.28
C PHE A 265 -6.50 -47.38 -6.73
N TRP A 266 -7.75 -46.90 -6.72
CA TRP A 266 -8.96 -47.68 -6.36
C TRP A 266 -9.67 -48.25 -7.57
N ILE A 267 -9.28 -47.84 -8.81
CA ILE A 267 -9.84 -48.38 -10.04
C ILE A 267 -9.19 -49.74 -10.33
N ASP A 268 -9.96 -50.72 -10.74
CA ASP A 268 -9.46 -52.02 -11.10
C ASP A 268 -8.42 -51.95 -12.24
N PRO A 269 -7.23 -52.57 -12.11
CA PRO A 269 -6.19 -52.56 -13.14
C PRO A 269 -6.63 -53.10 -14.50
N SER A 270 -7.69 -53.92 -14.58
CA SER A 270 -8.28 -54.37 -15.83
C SER A 270 -8.86 -53.20 -16.66
N ASN A 271 -9.27 -52.11 -16.00
CA ASN A 271 -9.79 -50.91 -16.61
C ASN A 271 -8.71 -49.83 -16.80
N PHE A 272 -7.53 -50.24 -17.31
CA PHE A 272 -6.37 -49.35 -17.47
C PHE A 272 -6.64 -48.07 -18.29
N ALA A 273 -7.56 -48.15 -19.28
CA ALA A 273 -7.94 -46.99 -20.07
C ALA A 273 -8.61 -45.89 -19.21
N VAL A 274 -9.43 -46.28 -18.24
CA VAL A 274 -10.06 -45.36 -17.28
C VAL A 274 -9.02 -44.81 -16.32
N GLN A 275 -8.09 -45.66 -15.81
CA GLN A 275 -7.02 -45.20 -14.91
C GLN A 275 -6.15 -44.12 -15.60
N ILE A 276 -5.65 -44.40 -16.81
CA ILE A 276 -4.82 -43.47 -17.57
C ILE A 276 -5.61 -42.20 -17.90
N GLY A 277 -6.89 -42.32 -18.28
CA GLY A 277 -7.76 -41.19 -18.59
C GLY A 277 -7.93 -40.24 -17.40
N VAL A 278 -8.26 -40.78 -16.21
CA VAL A 278 -8.43 -39.97 -14.98
C VAL A 278 -7.11 -39.33 -14.59
N ALA A 279 -6.00 -40.07 -14.59
CA ALA A 279 -4.71 -39.54 -14.23
C ALA A 279 -4.23 -38.42 -15.20
N SER A 280 -4.40 -38.62 -16.50
CA SER A 280 -4.05 -37.60 -17.51
C SER A 280 -4.89 -36.34 -17.37
N THR A 281 -6.20 -36.47 -17.14
CA THR A 281 -7.11 -35.35 -16.93
C THR A 281 -6.74 -34.56 -15.69
N THR A 282 -6.37 -35.26 -14.60
CA THR A 282 -5.96 -34.61 -13.34
C THR A 282 -4.66 -33.80 -13.52
N ILE A 283 -3.66 -34.34 -14.24
CA ILE A 283 -2.43 -33.61 -14.55
C ILE A 283 -2.74 -32.37 -15.39
N LEU A 284 -3.59 -32.51 -16.42
CA LEU A 284 -3.96 -31.37 -17.26
C LEU A 284 -4.69 -30.29 -16.44
N THR A 285 -5.60 -30.70 -15.53
CA THR A 285 -6.29 -29.79 -14.62
C THR A 285 -5.31 -29.09 -13.68
N LEU A 286 -4.31 -29.80 -13.15
CA LEU A 286 -3.29 -29.24 -12.29
C LEU A 286 -2.41 -28.22 -13.03
N ILE A 287 -2.00 -28.54 -14.25
CA ILE A 287 -1.24 -27.61 -15.10
C ILE A 287 -2.07 -26.34 -15.39
N ALA A 288 -3.34 -26.51 -15.78
CA ALA A 288 -4.23 -25.38 -16.01
C ALA A 288 -4.42 -24.52 -14.75
N PHE A 289 -4.53 -25.16 -13.59
CA PHE A 289 -4.60 -24.47 -12.30
C PHE A 289 -3.31 -23.67 -12.02
N LEU A 290 -2.11 -24.26 -12.25
CA LEU A 290 -0.84 -23.56 -12.12
C LEU A 290 -0.76 -22.32 -13.01
N PHE A 291 -1.20 -22.41 -14.27
CA PHE A 291 -1.26 -21.24 -15.16
C PHE A 291 -2.21 -20.16 -14.64
N SER A 292 -3.33 -20.53 -14.03
CA SER A 292 -4.27 -19.56 -13.47
C SER A 292 -3.70 -18.81 -12.26
N LEU A 293 -2.76 -19.42 -11.54
CA LEU A 293 -2.11 -18.81 -10.37
C LEU A 293 -1.04 -17.78 -10.75
N ASN A 294 -0.49 -17.82 -11.97
CA ASN A 294 0.54 -16.86 -12.42
C ASN A 294 0.11 -15.38 -12.29
N ALA A 295 -1.19 -15.10 -12.34
CA ALA A 295 -1.72 -13.75 -12.14
C ALA A 295 -1.78 -13.31 -10.65
N ILE A 296 -1.68 -14.27 -9.74
CA ILE A 296 -1.81 -14.04 -8.29
C ILE A 296 -0.46 -14.10 -7.59
N LEU A 297 0.44 -14.96 -8.10
CA LEU A 297 1.76 -15.19 -7.54
C LEU A 297 2.73 -14.07 -7.95
N PRO A 298 3.59 -13.62 -7.02
CA PRO A 298 4.59 -12.61 -7.34
C PRO A 298 5.66 -13.17 -8.30
N THR A 299 6.04 -12.38 -9.30
CA THR A 299 7.13 -12.73 -10.24
C THR A 299 8.48 -12.34 -9.63
N VAL A 300 9.13 -13.28 -8.98
CA VAL A 300 10.48 -13.11 -8.38
C VAL A 300 11.49 -14.03 -9.03
N SER A 301 12.79 -13.71 -8.92
CA SER A 301 13.88 -14.48 -9.52
C SER A 301 14.29 -15.73 -8.72
N TYR A 302 13.60 -16.03 -7.64
CA TYR A 302 13.85 -17.18 -6.78
C TYR A 302 12.55 -17.94 -6.52
N LEU A 303 12.66 -19.20 -6.09
CA LEU A 303 11.50 -20.02 -5.75
C LEU A 303 10.94 -19.59 -4.37
N THR A 304 9.64 -19.40 -4.33
CA THR A 304 8.92 -19.18 -3.08
C THR A 304 8.51 -20.52 -2.46
N ARG A 305 8.16 -20.52 -1.18
CA ARG A 305 7.62 -21.70 -0.50
C ARG A 305 6.36 -22.24 -1.21
N MET A 306 5.52 -21.35 -1.71
CA MET A 306 4.33 -21.72 -2.48
C MET A 306 4.72 -22.43 -3.79
N ASP A 307 5.75 -21.94 -4.51
CA ASP A 307 6.22 -22.58 -5.75
C ASP A 307 6.73 -23.99 -5.48
N ILE A 308 7.50 -24.18 -4.41
CA ILE A 308 8.00 -25.50 -4.01
C ILE A 308 6.83 -26.44 -3.73
N PHE A 309 5.82 -25.97 -3.00
CA PHE A 309 4.63 -26.76 -2.70
C PHE A 309 3.86 -27.14 -3.97
N LEU A 310 3.69 -26.21 -4.91
CA LEU A 310 3.03 -26.44 -6.20
C LEU A 310 3.80 -27.44 -7.08
N PHE A 311 5.11 -27.29 -7.21
CA PHE A 311 5.94 -28.19 -8.02
C PHE A 311 6.05 -29.58 -7.41
N CYS A 312 6.16 -29.71 -6.08
CA CYS A 312 6.14 -30.99 -5.42
C CYS A 312 4.78 -31.69 -5.59
N SER A 313 3.69 -30.95 -5.53
CA SER A 313 2.32 -31.47 -5.77
C SER A 313 2.17 -31.96 -7.21
N LEU A 314 2.67 -31.23 -8.19
CA LEU A 314 2.73 -31.66 -9.59
C LEU A 314 3.58 -32.93 -9.75
N GLY A 315 4.75 -32.97 -9.09
CA GLY A 315 5.63 -34.16 -9.10
C GLY A 315 4.92 -35.40 -8.55
N LEU A 316 4.17 -35.26 -7.45
CA LEU A 316 3.37 -36.36 -6.89
C LEU A 316 2.28 -36.84 -7.85
N ALA A 317 1.58 -35.91 -8.52
CA ALA A 317 0.58 -36.25 -9.54
C ALA A 317 1.19 -36.98 -10.75
N LEU A 318 2.36 -36.55 -11.20
CA LEU A 318 3.12 -37.23 -12.26
C LEU A 318 3.57 -38.62 -11.86
N LEU A 319 4.04 -38.80 -10.62
CA LEU A 319 4.39 -40.11 -10.08
C LEU A 319 3.17 -41.02 -9.99
N ALA A 320 2.00 -40.51 -9.59
CA ALA A 320 0.76 -41.25 -9.58
C ALA A 320 0.35 -41.71 -10.99
N PHE A 321 0.50 -40.86 -12.00
CA PHE A 321 0.32 -41.23 -13.40
C PHE A 321 1.29 -42.31 -13.84
N GLY A 322 2.59 -42.16 -13.54
CA GLY A 322 3.61 -43.17 -13.86
C GLY A 322 3.29 -44.53 -13.23
N GLN A 323 2.80 -44.51 -11.99
CA GLN A 323 2.35 -45.73 -11.27
C GLN A 323 1.16 -46.39 -12.01
N ALA A 324 0.15 -45.60 -12.42
CA ALA A 324 -0.98 -46.13 -13.18
C ALA A 324 -0.56 -46.78 -14.50
N VAL A 325 0.41 -46.17 -15.23
CA VAL A 325 0.98 -46.76 -16.45
C VAL A 325 1.74 -48.05 -16.13
N GLN A 326 2.52 -48.09 -15.06
CA GLN A 326 3.24 -49.32 -14.66
C GLN A 326 2.26 -50.44 -14.33
N THR A 327 1.18 -50.15 -13.59
CA THR A 327 0.14 -51.12 -13.26
C THR A 327 -0.54 -51.67 -14.53
N ALA A 328 -0.86 -50.81 -15.49
CA ALA A 328 -1.40 -51.22 -16.80
C ALA A 328 -0.44 -52.16 -17.57
N VAL A 329 0.86 -51.86 -17.60
CA VAL A 329 1.87 -52.71 -18.26
C VAL A 329 2.03 -54.05 -17.57
N LEU A 330 2.00 -54.08 -16.22
CA LEU A 330 2.10 -55.31 -15.48
C LEU A 330 0.85 -56.19 -15.70
N HIS A 331 -0.32 -55.63 -15.74
CA HIS A 331 -1.56 -56.35 -16.05
C HIS A 331 -1.48 -56.94 -17.49
N ALA A 332 -1.05 -56.14 -18.49
CA ALA A 332 -0.85 -56.61 -19.86
C ALA A 332 0.19 -57.73 -20.00
N ARG A 333 1.04 -57.96 -18.99
CA ARG A 333 2.06 -59.01 -18.94
C ARG A 333 1.67 -60.20 -18.06
N ASP A 334 0.38 -60.35 -17.73
CA ASP A 334 -0.18 -61.39 -16.87
C ASP A 334 0.39 -61.41 -15.43
N ARG A 335 0.90 -60.23 -14.95
CA ARG A 335 1.44 -60.07 -13.59
C ARG A 335 0.48 -59.37 -12.64
N GLU A 336 -0.78 -59.75 -12.63
CA GLU A 336 -1.85 -59.09 -11.85
C GLU A 336 -1.53 -58.97 -10.35
N ALA A 337 -0.95 -60.03 -9.75
CA ALA A 337 -0.59 -60.03 -8.32
C ALA A 337 0.39 -58.92 -7.94
N LEU A 338 1.32 -58.56 -8.85
CA LEU A 338 2.27 -57.47 -8.66
C LEU A 338 1.57 -56.12 -8.85
N ALA A 339 0.73 -55.98 -9.86
CA ALA A 339 -0.06 -54.77 -10.13
C ALA A 339 -0.89 -54.38 -8.90
N LEU A 340 -1.70 -55.34 -8.36
CA LEU A 340 -2.51 -55.14 -7.17
C LEU A 340 -1.70 -54.80 -5.91
N ARG A 341 -0.50 -55.38 -5.75
CA ARG A 341 0.40 -55.04 -4.64
C ARG A 341 0.88 -53.61 -4.72
N LEU A 342 1.32 -53.17 -5.90
CA LEU A 342 1.81 -51.81 -6.13
C LEU A 342 0.72 -50.78 -5.88
N ASP A 343 -0.49 -50.98 -6.39
CA ASP A 343 -1.64 -50.10 -6.14
C ASP A 343 -2.00 -50.02 -4.66
N ARG A 344 -1.95 -51.17 -3.96
CA ARG A 344 -2.20 -51.23 -2.51
C ARG A 344 -1.19 -50.41 -1.71
N TRP A 345 0.08 -50.47 -2.07
CA TRP A 345 1.12 -49.65 -1.47
C TRP A 345 0.95 -48.16 -1.82
N ALA A 346 0.65 -47.84 -3.08
CA ALA A 346 0.43 -46.49 -3.56
C ALA A 346 -0.74 -45.80 -2.84
N ARG A 347 -1.85 -46.54 -2.53
CA ARG A 347 -3.01 -46.01 -1.80
C ARG A 347 -2.66 -45.33 -0.48
N TRP A 348 -1.60 -45.77 0.19
CA TRP A 348 -1.17 -45.22 1.47
C TRP A 348 0.08 -44.35 1.37
N LEU A 349 1.02 -44.69 0.50
CA LEU A 349 2.27 -43.98 0.33
C LEU A 349 2.03 -42.55 -0.16
N PHE A 350 1.19 -42.34 -1.18
CA PHE A 350 0.96 -41.03 -1.76
C PHE A 350 0.26 -40.06 -0.77
N PRO A 351 -0.82 -40.41 -0.08
CA PRO A 351 -1.41 -39.58 0.97
C PRO A 351 -0.40 -39.20 2.08
N ILE A 352 0.43 -40.16 2.51
CA ILE A 352 1.45 -39.89 3.54
C ILE A 352 2.46 -38.86 3.03
N LEU A 353 2.99 -39.04 1.82
CA LEU A 353 3.96 -38.10 1.22
C LEU A 353 3.35 -36.70 1.09
N PHE A 354 2.11 -36.60 0.66
CA PHE A 354 1.45 -35.33 0.54
C PHE A 354 1.13 -34.71 1.90
N GLY A 355 0.78 -35.51 2.90
CA GLY A 355 0.62 -35.06 4.28
C GLY A 355 1.91 -34.47 4.85
N VAL A 356 3.05 -35.14 4.58
CA VAL A 356 4.38 -34.63 4.94
C VAL A 356 4.69 -33.30 4.20
N LEU A 357 4.38 -33.23 2.91
CA LEU A 357 4.55 -32.00 2.12
C LEU A 357 3.68 -30.86 2.68
N HIS A 358 2.43 -31.13 3.03
CA HIS A 358 1.54 -30.18 3.69
C HIS A 358 2.12 -29.70 5.02
N LEU A 359 2.56 -30.61 5.86
CA LEU A 359 3.17 -30.27 7.14
C LEU A 359 4.41 -29.39 6.94
N ALA A 360 5.30 -29.78 6.04
CA ALA A 360 6.50 -28.98 5.71
C ALA A 360 6.15 -27.60 5.18
N PHE A 361 5.07 -27.45 4.38
CA PHE A 361 4.60 -26.16 3.89
C PHE A 361 4.16 -25.23 5.02
N TRP A 362 3.49 -25.74 6.05
CA TRP A 362 2.97 -24.90 7.14
C TRP A 362 3.96 -24.69 8.29
N THR A 363 4.96 -25.55 8.48
CA THR A 363 5.90 -25.49 9.63
C THR A 363 7.30 -25.00 9.29
N GLY A 364 7.73 -25.09 8.03
CA GLY A 364 9.03 -24.59 7.52
C GLY A 364 8.95 -23.13 7.25
#